data_fb780a845e87058981bcc75c74b9f94c
#
_entry.id   fb780a845e87058981bcc75c74b9f94c
#
_cell.length_a   1.000
_cell.length_b   1.000
_cell.length_c   1.000
_cell.angle_alpha   90.00
_cell.angle_beta   90.00
_cell.angle_gamma   90.00
#
_symmetry.space_group_name_H-M   'P 1'
#
loop_
_entity.id
_entity.type
_entity.pdbx_description
1 polymer ?
#
loop_
_entity_poly.entity_id
_entity_poly.type
_entity_poly.pdbx_seq_one_letter_code
_entity_poly.pdbx_strand_id
1 'polypeptide(L)'
;MTLDLGTSLQEAAQRIHPVRSDYQNLPIEQGFDWPVIAGHDFDSLYLVVFRSVRLPDADLDLLRWFDDLAYAEALRCGGLLRYFKGDADTRRHCLSFCLWESREAALRAAGGKKHAQAASITARMYVSYDLERYELTTGNAGGRLFFRRL
;
A
#
# COMPACT_ATOMS: atom_id res chain seq x y z
N MET A 1 -10.86 -29.55 8.25
CA MET A 1 -10.67 -28.08 8.30
C MET A 1 -9.38 -27.79 9.03
N THR A 2 -8.41 -27.32 8.30
CA THR A 2 -7.16 -26.90 8.93
C THR A 2 -7.37 -25.50 9.49
N LEU A 3 -7.44 -25.43 10.80
CA LEU A 3 -7.37 -24.14 11.45
C LEU A 3 -5.94 -23.64 11.33
N ASP A 4 -5.74 -22.64 10.54
CA ASP A 4 -4.47 -21.92 10.53
C ASP A 4 -4.40 -21.07 11.78
N LEU A 5 -4.07 -21.71 12.90
CA LEU A 5 -4.03 -21.09 14.21
C LEU A 5 -2.90 -20.09 14.38
N GLY A 6 -2.02 -19.97 13.39
CA GLY A 6 -0.81 -19.14 13.50
C GLY A 6 -0.75 -17.92 12.60
N THR A 7 -1.65 -17.79 11.59
CA THR A 7 -1.54 -16.71 10.63
C THR A 7 -2.56 -15.61 10.92
N SER A 8 -2.09 -14.49 11.46
CA SER A 8 -2.90 -13.29 11.63
C SER A 8 -3.13 -12.59 10.29
N LEU A 9 -4.10 -11.69 10.24
CA LEU A 9 -4.32 -10.84 9.07
C LEU A 9 -3.06 -10.04 8.74
N GLN A 10 -2.36 -9.51 9.75
CA GLN A 10 -1.12 -8.76 9.54
C GLN A 10 -0.03 -9.63 8.92
N GLU A 11 0.13 -10.87 9.38
CA GLU A 11 1.09 -11.81 8.79
C GLU A 11 0.73 -12.17 7.36
N ALA A 12 -0.55 -12.43 7.10
CA ALA A 12 -1.04 -12.72 5.76
C ALA A 12 -0.83 -11.53 4.82
N ALA A 13 -1.05 -10.31 5.29
CA ALA A 13 -0.85 -9.10 4.50
C ALA A 13 0.60 -8.94 4.02
N GLN A 14 1.58 -9.44 4.80
CA GLN A 14 2.98 -9.42 4.39
C GLN A 14 3.27 -10.32 3.19
N ARG A 15 2.36 -11.23 2.84
CA ARG A 15 2.49 -12.12 1.68
C ARG A 15 1.90 -11.53 0.40
N ILE A 16 1.22 -10.40 0.48
CA ILE A 16 0.72 -9.72 -0.72
C ILE A 16 1.95 -9.24 -1.51
N HIS A 17 2.06 -9.72 -2.74
CA HIS A 17 3.19 -9.40 -3.62
C HIS A 17 2.71 -9.32 -5.06
N PRO A 18 3.50 -8.71 -5.95
CA PRO A 18 3.14 -8.64 -7.37
C PRO A 18 3.05 -10.03 -8.00
N VAL A 19 2.00 -10.26 -8.78
CA VAL A 19 1.82 -11.49 -9.58
C VAL A 19 2.01 -11.24 -11.07
N ARG A 20 2.25 -9.98 -11.47
CA ARG A 20 2.51 -9.55 -12.84
C ARG A 20 3.74 -8.64 -12.85
N SER A 21 4.61 -8.82 -13.83
CA SER A 21 5.80 -7.98 -13.99
C SER A 21 5.46 -6.53 -14.33
N ASP A 22 4.31 -6.29 -14.94
CA ASP A 22 3.81 -4.97 -15.35
C ASP A 22 2.82 -4.37 -14.33
N TYR A 23 2.88 -4.79 -13.08
CA TYR A 23 1.93 -4.37 -12.04
C TYR A 23 1.83 -2.85 -11.86
N GLN A 24 2.89 -2.10 -12.17
CA GLN A 24 2.88 -0.64 -12.07
C GLN A 24 1.85 0.02 -12.99
N ASN A 25 1.45 -0.67 -14.05
CA ASN A 25 0.57 -0.15 -15.09
C ASN A 25 -0.79 -0.84 -15.14
N LEU A 26 -1.09 -1.67 -14.14
CA LEU A 26 -2.36 -2.41 -14.07
C LEU A 26 -3.28 -1.82 -12.99
N PRO A 27 -4.59 -2.05 -13.09
CA PRO A 27 -5.49 -1.82 -11.96
C PRO A 27 -4.96 -2.56 -10.73
N ILE A 28 -5.12 -1.96 -9.55
CA ILE A 28 -4.57 -2.53 -8.31
C ILE A 28 -5.06 -3.95 -8.04
N GLU A 29 -6.28 -4.26 -8.41
CA GLU A 29 -6.90 -5.58 -8.21
C GLU A 29 -6.21 -6.69 -8.99
N GLN A 30 -5.57 -6.35 -10.11
CA GLN A 30 -5.01 -7.33 -11.06
C GLN A 30 -3.53 -7.60 -10.85
N GLY A 31 -2.83 -6.73 -10.16
CA GLY A 31 -1.37 -6.78 -10.09
C GLY A 31 -0.80 -7.58 -8.93
N PHE A 32 -1.60 -7.96 -7.93
CA PHE A 32 -1.11 -8.49 -6.66
C PHE A 32 -1.88 -9.73 -6.21
N ASP A 33 -1.25 -10.48 -5.31
CA ASP A 33 -1.80 -11.71 -4.73
C ASP A 33 -2.75 -11.40 -3.56
N TRP A 34 -3.84 -10.73 -3.84
CA TRP A 34 -4.84 -10.35 -2.84
C TRP A 34 -5.54 -11.52 -2.16
N PRO A 35 -5.76 -12.69 -2.83
CA PRO A 35 -6.43 -13.82 -2.17
C PRO A 35 -5.77 -14.29 -0.87
N VAL A 36 -4.49 -13.98 -0.63
CA VAL A 36 -3.82 -14.36 0.61
C VAL A 36 -4.48 -13.78 1.87
N ILE A 37 -5.22 -12.67 1.75
CA ILE A 37 -5.96 -12.07 2.87
C ILE A 37 -7.46 -12.34 2.82
N ALA A 38 -7.99 -12.87 1.74
CA ALA A 38 -9.42 -12.99 1.51
C ALA A 38 -10.14 -13.94 2.48
N GLY A 39 -9.41 -14.92 3.04
CA GLY A 39 -9.96 -15.86 4.00
C GLY A 39 -9.95 -15.36 5.46
N HIS A 40 -9.42 -14.18 5.72
CA HIS A 40 -9.36 -13.62 7.07
C HIS A 40 -10.62 -12.83 7.40
N ASP A 41 -10.90 -12.73 8.69
CA ASP A 41 -12.10 -12.06 9.20
C ASP A 41 -11.82 -10.56 9.35
N PHE A 42 -12.54 -9.76 8.61
CA PHE A 42 -12.56 -8.29 8.72
C PHE A 42 -13.84 -7.75 8.05
N ASP A 43 -14.35 -6.64 8.57
CA ASP A 43 -15.51 -5.97 7.96
C ASP A 43 -15.09 -5.19 6.72
N SER A 44 -14.08 -4.34 6.87
CA SER A 44 -13.51 -3.58 5.77
C SER A 44 -12.07 -3.21 6.09
N LEU A 45 -11.28 -3.02 5.04
CA LEU A 45 -9.92 -2.50 5.13
C LEU A 45 -9.80 -1.25 4.26
N TYR A 46 -8.81 -0.43 4.55
CA TYR A 46 -8.57 0.81 3.81
C TYR A 46 -7.24 0.70 3.05
N LEU A 47 -7.29 0.90 1.74
CA LEU A 47 -6.13 0.79 0.86
C LEU A 47 -5.84 2.14 0.22
N VAL A 48 -4.60 2.59 0.32
CA VAL A 48 -4.11 3.78 -0.37
C VAL A 48 -3.05 3.33 -1.37
N VAL A 49 -3.27 3.65 -2.64
CA VAL A 49 -2.37 3.31 -3.74
C VAL A 49 -1.69 4.59 -4.22
N PHE A 50 -0.37 4.53 -4.35
CA PHE A 50 0.46 5.64 -4.82
C PHE A 50 1.00 5.28 -6.19
N ARG A 51 0.55 6.00 -7.23
CA ARG A 51 1.06 5.85 -8.59
C ARG A 51 1.88 7.07 -8.95
N SER A 52 3.08 6.85 -9.42
CA SER A 52 4.00 7.96 -9.69
C SER A 52 4.88 7.67 -10.90
N VAL A 53 5.40 8.75 -11.47
CA VAL A 53 6.45 8.69 -12.49
C VAL A 53 7.61 9.50 -11.97
N ARG A 54 8.76 8.86 -11.73
CA ARG A 54 9.95 9.52 -11.20
C ARG A 54 10.59 10.43 -12.24
N LEU A 55 11.16 11.54 -11.79
CA LEU A 55 12.06 12.33 -12.63
C LEU A 55 13.33 11.52 -12.93
N PRO A 56 13.96 11.72 -14.12
CA PRO A 56 15.18 10.99 -14.46
C PRO A 56 16.33 11.22 -13.48
N ASP A 57 16.38 12.40 -12.86
CA ASP A 57 17.43 12.83 -11.93
C ASP A 57 16.96 12.80 -10.47
N ALA A 58 15.90 12.06 -10.16
CA ALA A 58 15.43 11.94 -8.77
C ALA A 58 16.53 11.38 -7.87
N ASP A 59 16.69 12.00 -6.69
CA ASP A 59 17.62 11.52 -5.68
C ASP A 59 17.01 10.32 -4.94
N LEU A 60 17.37 9.11 -5.40
CA LEU A 60 16.79 7.87 -4.89
C LEU A 60 17.17 7.59 -3.43
N ASP A 61 18.37 7.98 -3.01
CA ASP A 61 18.80 7.80 -1.63
C ASP A 61 18.01 8.70 -0.69
N LEU A 62 17.77 9.94 -1.09
CA LEU A 62 16.97 10.88 -0.32
C LEU A 62 15.52 10.41 -0.21
N LEU A 63 14.93 9.93 -1.32
CA LEU A 63 13.58 9.37 -1.34
C LEU A 63 13.47 8.19 -0.38
N ARG A 64 14.43 7.28 -0.43
CA ARG A 64 14.44 6.09 0.44
C ARG A 64 14.53 6.49 1.90
N TRP A 65 15.38 7.44 2.23
CA TRP A 65 15.57 7.89 3.61
C TRP A 65 14.30 8.48 4.21
N PHE A 66 13.65 9.40 3.50
CA PHE A 66 12.39 9.99 3.97
C PHE A 66 11.25 8.98 4.00
N ASP A 67 11.23 8.07 3.05
CA ASP A 67 10.24 7.00 2.99
C ASP A 67 10.37 6.05 4.19
N ASP A 68 11.59 5.68 4.54
CA ASP A 68 11.87 4.83 5.70
C ASP A 68 11.45 5.53 7.02
N LEU A 69 11.68 6.82 7.13
CA LEU A 69 11.25 7.61 8.29
C LEU A 69 9.72 7.66 8.39
N ALA A 70 9.04 7.90 7.27
CA ALA A 70 7.58 7.95 7.23
C ALA A 70 6.98 6.58 7.56
N TYR A 71 7.58 5.50 7.05
CA TYR A 71 7.16 4.14 7.35
C TYR A 71 7.30 3.81 8.84
N ALA A 72 8.43 4.15 9.44
CA ALA A 72 8.64 3.94 10.87
C ALA A 72 7.62 4.71 11.72
N GLU A 73 7.28 5.93 11.34
CA GLU A 73 6.25 6.72 12.00
C GLU A 73 4.86 6.08 11.85
N ALA A 74 4.53 5.59 10.66
CA ALA A 74 3.27 4.91 10.40
C ALA A 74 3.12 3.65 11.25
N LEU A 75 4.20 2.88 11.41
CA LEU A 75 4.19 1.70 12.28
C LEU A 75 3.90 2.05 13.73
N ARG A 76 4.44 3.17 14.22
CA ARG A 76 4.19 3.63 15.59
C ARG A 76 2.75 4.08 15.81
N CYS A 77 2.10 4.61 14.78
CA CYS A 77 0.70 5.03 14.87
C CYS A 77 -0.27 3.86 15.01
N GLY A 78 0.12 2.67 14.56
CA GLY A 78 -0.71 1.46 14.60
C GLY A 78 -1.72 1.39 13.46
N GLY A 79 -2.21 0.18 13.20
CA GLY A 79 -3.21 -0.07 12.18
C GLY A 79 -2.69 -0.31 10.77
N LEU A 80 -1.40 -0.17 10.54
CA LEU A 80 -0.79 -0.49 9.24
C LEU A 80 -0.59 -2.00 9.12
N LEU A 81 -1.24 -2.61 8.13
CA LEU A 81 -1.13 -4.05 7.86
C LEU A 81 0.00 -4.37 6.89
N ARG A 82 0.16 -3.55 5.86
CA ARG A 82 1.16 -3.78 4.82
C ARG A 82 1.55 -2.45 4.17
N TYR A 83 2.85 -2.23 4.06
CA TYR A 83 3.39 -1.23 3.14
C TYR A 83 4.19 -1.95 2.07
N PHE A 84 3.74 -1.83 0.82
CA PHE A 84 4.46 -2.33 -0.35
C PHE A 84 5.14 -1.17 -1.05
N LYS A 85 6.45 -1.28 -1.22
CA LYS A 85 7.25 -0.29 -1.94
C LYS A 85 7.71 -0.91 -3.25
N GLY A 86 7.16 -0.43 -4.36
CA GLY A 86 7.48 -0.96 -5.67
C GLY A 86 8.71 -0.31 -6.29
N ASP A 87 9.37 -1.07 -7.14
CA ASP A 87 10.46 -0.57 -7.97
C ASP A 87 9.91 0.17 -9.19
N ALA A 88 10.68 1.12 -9.72
CA ALA A 88 10.33 1.79 -10.96
C ALA A 88 10.55 0.84 -12.14
N ASP A 89 9.66 0.88 -13.13
CA ASP A 89 9.86 0.19 -14.39
C ASP A 89 10.82 0.98 -15.31
N THR A 90 11.02 0.48 -16.53
CA THR A 90 11.95 1.12 -17.49
C THR A 90 11.52 2.52 -17.91
N ARG A 91 10.25 2.89 -17.72
CA ARG A 91 9.71 4.22 -17.97
C ARG A 91 9.58 5.06 -16.70
N ARG A 92 10.14 4.59 -15.58
CA ARG A 92 10.14 5.22 -14.27
C ARG A 92 8.75 5.27 -13.61
N HIS A 93 7.82 4.41 -14.05
CA HIS A 93 6.53 4.24 -13.41
C HIS A 93 6.69 3.41 -12.14
N CYS A 94 6.12 3.91 -11.04
CA CYS A 94 6.15 3.26 -9.74
C CYS A 94 4.74 3.06 -9.21
N LEU A 95 4.55 1.97 -8.49
CA LEU A 95 3.36 1.75 -7.70
C LEU A 95 3.76 1.27 -6.32
N SER A 96 3.23 1.94 -5.30
CA SER A 96 3.34 1.52 -3.89
C SER A 96 1.95 1.54 -3.29
N PHE A 97 1.76 0.84 -2.17
CA PHE A 97 0.49 0.91 -1.46
C PHE A 97 0.67 0.73 0.03
N CYS A 98 -0.28 1.29 0.78
CA CYS A 98 -0.45 1.04 2.21
C CYS A 98 -1.83 0.42 2.43
N LEU A 99 -1.85 -0.72 3.11
CA LEU A 99 -3.08 -1.37 3.54
C LEU A 99 -3.26 -1.15 5.04
N TRP A 100 -4.39 -0.58 5.43
CA TRP A 100 -4.69 -0.17 6.81
C TRP A 100 -5.90 -0.92 7.34
N GLU A 101 -5.94 -1.15 8.65
CA GLU A 101 -7.10 -1.71 9.34
C GLU A 101 -8.34 -0.83 9.20
N SER A 102 -8.15 0.50 9.10
CA SER A 102 -9.22 1.46 8.99
C SER A 102 -8.73 2.76 8.37
N ARG A 103 -9.69 3.55 7.88
CA ARG A 103 -9.41 4.90 7.38
C ARG A 103 -8.86 5.80 8.49
N GLU A 104 -9.39 5.67 9.69
CA GLU A 104 -8.97 6.46 10.86
C GLU A 104 -7.49 6.24 11.18
N ALA A 105 -7.03 5.00 11.12
CA ALA A 105 -5.62 4.68 11.32
C ALA A 105 -4.74 5.35 10.27
N ALA A 106 -5.15 5.31 9.00
CA ALA A 106 -4.44 5.96 7.91
C ALA A 106 -4.35 7.47 8.10
N LEU A 107 -5.45 8.10 8.52
CA LEU A 107 -5.50 9.54 8.75
C LEU A 107 -4.59 9.96 9.92
N ARG A 108 -4.51 9.17 10.98
CA ARG A 108 -3.58 9.45 12.08
C ARG A 108 -2.13 9.45 11.59
N ALA A 109 -1.75 8.47 10.78
CA ALA A 109 -0.40 8.39 10.23
C ALA A 109 -0.09 9.54 9.28
N ALA A 110 -1.05 9.93 8.44
CA ALA A 110 -0.89 11.03 7.50
C ALA A 110 -0.68 12.38 8.18
N GLY A 111 -1.16 12.54 9.42
CA GLY A 111 -0.94 13.75 10.22
C GLY A 111 0.45 13.84 10.85
N GLY A 112 1.29 12.82 10.73
CA GLY A 112 2.62 12.81 11.33
C GLY A 112 3.63 13.70 10.62
N LYS A 113 4.62 14.19 11.37
CA LYS A 113 5.65 15.10 10.83
C LYS A 113 6.50 14.48 9.73
N LYS A 114 6.86 13.20 9.87
CA LYS A 114 7.69 12.49 8.89
C LYS A 114 6.93 12.27 7.59
N HIS A 115 5.64 12.01 7.65
CA HIS A 115 4.77 11.95 6.49
C HIS A 115 4.71 13.29 5.75
N ALA A 116 4.57 14.39 6.48
CA ALA A 116 4.54 15.73 5.89
C ALA A 116 5.86 16.06 5.19
N GLN A 117 7.01 15.70 5.80
CA GLN A 117 8.33 15.90 5.20
C GLN A 117 8.51 15.07 3.94
N ALA A 118 8.11 13.80 3.98
CA ALA A 118 8.17 12.90 2.81
C ALA A 118 7.32 13.44 1.66
N ALA A 119 6.12 13.91 1.95
CA ALA A 119 5.22 14.48 0.94
C ALA A 119 5.81 15.72 0.28
N SER A 120 6.48 16.61 1.04
CA SER A 120 7.09 17.82 0.49
C SER A 120 8.24 17.51 -0.46
N ILE A 121 9.00 16.45 -0.18
CA ILE A 121 10.11 16.01 -1.03
C ILE A 121 9.60 15.29 -2.28
N THR A 122 8.55 14.49 -2.12
CA THR A 122 7.88 13.80 -3.22
C THR A 122 7.56 14.75 -4.38
N ALA A 123 7.04 15.94 -4.07
CA ALA A 123 6.67 16.92 -5.10
C ALA A 123 7.83 17.31 -6.02
N ARG A 124 9.07 17.21 -5.55
CA ARG A 124 10.28 17.58 -6.33
C ARG A 124 10.91 16.42 -7.08
N MET A 125 10.48 15.19 -6.81
CA MET A 125 11.12 13.99 -7.33
C MET A 125 10.32 13.27 -8.41
N TYR A 126 9.08 13.73 -8.66
CA TYR A 126 8.16 13.06 -9.56
C TYR A 126 7.61 13.99 -10.63
N VAL A 127 7.45 13.45 -11.85
CA VAL A 127 6.72 14.10 -12.94
C VAL A 127 5.23 14.13 -12.59
N SER A 128 4.73 13.00 -12.06
CA SER A 128 3.33 12.86 -11.64
C SER A 128 3.26 12.01 -10.39
N TYR A 129 2.23 12.26 -9.57
CA TYR A 129 2.02 11.53 -8.33
C TYR A 129 0.53 11.54 -8.02
N ASP A 130 -0.11 10.37 -8.17
CA ASP A 130 -1.54 10.21 -8.00
C ASP A 130 -1.86 9.25 -6.88
N LEU A 131 -2.88 9.55 -6.10
CA LEU A 131 -3.40 8.70 -5.05
C LEU A 131 -4.72 8.09 -5.46
N GLU A 132 -4.87 6.79 -5.19
CA GLU A 132 -6.15 6.08 -5.27
C GLU A 132 -6.48 5.56 -3.89
N ARG A 133 -7.73 5.61 -3.52
CA ARG A 133 -8.21 5.12 -2.22
C ARG A 133 -9.34 4.14 -2.45
N TYR A 134 -9.28 3.02 -1.69
CA TYR A 134 -10.26 1.94 -1.83
C TYR A 134 -10.70 1.44 -0.46
N GLU A 135 -11.96 1.05 -0.39
CA GLU A 135 -12.45 0.20 0.69
C GLU A 135 -12.44 -1.24 0.19
N LEU A 136 -11.83 -2.13 0.96
CA LEU A 136 -11.79 -3.56 0.65
C LEU A 136 -12.75 -4.29 1.58
N THR A 137 -13.63 -5.10 1.00
CA THR A 137 -14.57 -5.94 1.76
C THR A 137 -14.52 -7.36 1.25
N THR A 138 -14.93 -8.30 2.10
CA THR A 138 -15.13 -9.70 1.70
C THR A 138 -16.61 -9.93 1.39
N GLY A 139 -16.89 -10.65 0.31
CA GLY A 139 -18.25 -11.04 -0.01
C GLY A 139 -18.73 -12.18 0.86
N ASN A 140 -20.04 -12.41 0.90
CA ASN A 140 -20.69 -13.47 1.67
C ASN A 140 -20.25 -14.88 1.25
N ALA A 141 -19.63 -15.01 0.08
CA ALA A 141 -19.22 -16.29 -0.47
C ALA A 141 -17.81 -16.74 -0.04
N GLY A 142 -17.14 -16.04 0.86
CA GLY A 142 -15.79 -16.37 1.35
C GLY A 142 -14.73 -16.43 0.26
N GLY A 143 -13.59 -15.82 0.48
CA GLY A 143 -12.42 -15.94 -0.39
C GLY A 143 -12.34 -14.96 -1.55
N ARG A 144 -13.28 -14.02 -1.68
CA ARG A 144 -13.24 -13.00 -2.71
C ARG A 144 -13.23 -11.61 -2.10
N LEU A 145 -12.30 -10.76 -2.57
CA LEU A 145 -12.22 -9.36 -2.18
C LEU A 145 -12.95 -8.47 -3.18
N PHE A 146 -13.63 -7.47 -2.66
CA PHE A 146 -14.26 -6.41 -3.45
C PHE A 146 -13.55 -5.10 -3.17
N PHE A 147 -13.18 -4.40 -4.23
CA PHE A 147 -12.49 -3.10 -4.18
C PHE A 147 -13.48 -2.02 -4.59
N ARG A 148 -13.82 -1.15 -3.65
CA ARG A 148 -14.69 0.00 -3.93
C ARG A 148 -13.84 1.27 -3.93
N ARG A 149 -13.77 1.94 -5.07
CA ARG A 149 -13.05 3.21 -5.21
C ARG A 149 -13.75 4.30 -4.40
N LEU A 150 -12.99 5.03 -3.59
CA LEU A 150 -13.50 6.13 -2.78
C LEU A 150 -13.27 7.49 -3.45
#